data_0ee974b1e841d6cb1cef5a0a7d7c7871
#
_entry.id   0ee974b1e841d6cb1cef5a0a7d7c7871
#
_cell.length_a   1.000
_cell.length_b   1.000
_cell.length_c   1.000
_cell.angle_alpha   90.00
_cell.angle_beta   90.00
_cell.angle_gamma   90.00
#
_symmetry.space_group_name_H-M   'P 1'
#
loop_
_entity.id
_entity.type
_entity.pdbx_description
1 polymer ?
#
loop_
_entity_poly.entity_id
_entity_poly.type
_entity_poly.pdbx_seq_one_letter_code
_entity_poly.pdbx_strand_id
1 'polypeptide(L)'
;MSDTEEVKPAKKRRFADFTPLKVSPAFARLYAGTVLGGIGSQMTIVAVGLQIYAITHSTLAVSLVGGIALIPMVFAGPIGGMLADSFDRRLVLLISTLTNIAMTAGLLALSITDVALMTQGQHVPVWPFYVLTTINAMSATVSGATRSSLIPRIIPIELIPAASALNGMSMGAQLTLGPALAGVIVATSGYAWAFGADVLLSMAGLLGVWALPGIPPLSDVTRPGLTALREAVNYLKTAPAVTWGFVIDIMAMTFGRPYVLLPAVGALVIGGGPVTVGVLTAAGAIGSFLASLFSGPVSHVHRHGVALVNAVAVYGGFVVLFGAIIGVMQTGWFGPVGPSFTQVNWVALILASIALAGTGASDEVSAIFRSSMLLTIVPDDMRGRLQGIFFAVVHGGPRMGDLYAGLAAGLVALWFPPLFGGIVIIVTMFTILRFSSELRTYDARTMTGE
;
A
#
# COMPACT_ATOMS: atom_id res chain seq x y z
N MET A 1 -9.83 -5.87 -54.95
CA MET A 1 -10.85 -5.28 -54.07
C MET A 1 -10.63 -5.95 -52.71
N SER A 2 -9.88 -5.32 -51.84
CA SER A 2 -9.61 -5.79 -50.52
C SER A 2 -10.50 -4.98 -49.56
N ASP A 3 -11.49 -5.67 -48.98
CA ASP A 3 -12.34 -5.09 -47.94
C ASP A 3 -11.47 -4.80 -46.69
N THR A 4 -11.15 -3.56 -46.50
CA THR A 4 -10.65 -3.05 -45.23
C THR A 4 -11.84 -2.97 -44.26
N GLU A 5 -12.00 -3.97 -43.41
CA GLU A 5 -12.91 -3.89 -42.25
C GLU A 5 -12.49 -2.69 -41.40
N GLU A 6 -13.30 -1.62 -41.41
CA GLU A 6 -13.21 -0.51 -40.48
C GLU A 6 -13.38 -1.05 -39.05
N VAL A 7 -12.28 -1.08 -38.30
CA VAL A 7 -12.31 -1.34 -36.86
C VAL A 7 -13.10 -0.21 -36.19
N LYS A 8 -14.38 -0.46 -35.93
CA LYS A 8 -15.24 0.48 -35.19
C LYS A 8 -14.60 0.81 -33.83
N PRO A 9 -14.39 2.10 -33.49
CA PRO A 9 -13.82 2.48 -32.22
C PRO A 9 -14.71 1.95 -31.09
N ALA A 10 -14.09 1.24 -30.13
CA ALA A 10 -14.78 0.69 -28.99
C ALA A 10 -15.52 1.80 -28.22
N LYS A 11 -16.83 1.62 -28.02
CA LYS A 11 -17.66 2.55 -27.24
C LYS A 11 -16.97 2.79 -25.89
N LYS A 12 -16.62 4.04 -25.58
CA LYS A 12 -16.10 4.46 -24.26
C LYS A 12 -17.16 4.11 -23.21
N ARG A 13 -16.97 3.00 -22.50
CA ARG A 13 -17.82 2.63 -21.38
C ARG A 13 -17.52 3.60 -20.22
N ARG A 14 -18.55 4.26 -19.69
CA ARG A 14 -18.44 5.24 -18.58
C ARG A 14 -18.24 4.59 -17.22
N PHE A 15 -18.41 3.26 -17.10
CA PHE A 15 -18.34 2.49 -15.84
C PHE A 15 -17.38 1.31 -15.98
N ALA A 16 -16.90 0.83 -14.83
CA ALA A 16 -16.06 -0.35 -14.78
C ALA A 16 -16.67 -1.55 -15.51
N ASP A 17 -15.85 -2.30 -16.21
CA ASP A 17 -16.29 -3.48 -16.96
C ASP A 17 -16.24 -4.72 -16.07
N PHE A 18 -17.40 -5.21 -15.65
CA PHE A 18 -17.57 -6.42 -14.85
C PHE A 18 -17.62 -7.72 -15.68
N THR A 19 -17.36 -7.63 -16.99
CA THR A 19 -17.36 -8.81 -17.87
C THR A 19 -16.43 -9.93 -17.42
N PRO A 20 -15.20 -9.67 -16.89
CA PRO A 20 -14.33 -10.74 -16.36
C PRO A 20 -14.98 -11.61 -15.31
N LEU A 21 -15.79 -11.00 -14.42
CA LEU A 21 -16.50 -11.73 -13.34
C LEU A 21 -17.62 -12.64 -13.87
N LYS A 22 -18.21 -12.31 -15.02
CA LYS A 22 -19.30 -13.08 -15.66
C LYS A 22 -18.74 -14.20 -16.53
N VAL A 23 -17.63 -13.94 -17.24
CA VAL A 23 -17.03 -14.88 -18.19
C VAL A 23 -16.23 -15.97 -17.48
N SER A 24 -15.55 -15.64 -16.37
CA SER A 24 -14.74 -16.61 -15.63
C SER A 24 -15.21 -16.75 -14.18
N PRO A 25 -15.95 -17.84 -13.84
CA PRO A 25 -16.30 -18.12 -12.45
C PRO A 25 -15.09 -18.30 -11.54
N ALA A 26 -13.96 -18.78 -12.09
CA ALA A 26 -12.70 -18.91 -11.35
C ALA A 26 -12.15 -17.52 -10.97
N PHE A 27 -12.16 -16.57 -11.90
CA PHE A 27 -11.77 -15.20 -11.61
C PHE A 27 -12.71 -14.52 -10.62
N ALA A 28 -14.04 -14.72 -10.76
CA ALA A 28 -15.02 -14.13 -9.84
C ALA A 28 -14.81 -14.60 -8.39
N ARG A 29 -14.56 -15.90 -8.17
CA ARG A 29 -14.26 -16.45 -6.83
C ARG A 29 -12.94 -15.93 -6.27
N LEU A 30 -11.89 -15.91 -7.10
CA LEU A 30 -10.60 -15.35 -6.73
C LEU A 30 -10.70 -13.87 -6.36
N TYR A 31 -11.46 -13.10 -7.15
CA TYR A 31 -11.68 -11.67 -6.92
C TYR A 31 -12.42 -11.42 -5.60
N ALA A 32 -13.54 -12.11 -5.37
CA ALA A 32 -14.29 -12.00 -4.12
C ALA A 32 -13.44 -12.36 -2.90
N GLY A 33 -12.68 -13.47 -3.00
CA GLY A 33 -11.75 -13.88 -1.94
C GLY A 33 -10.63 -12.86 -1.70
N THR A 34 -10.15 -12.21 -2.77
CA THR A 34 -9.14 -11.15 -2.67
C THR A 34 -9.68 -9.90 -1.98
N VAL A 35 -10.91 -9.49 -2.30
CA VAL A 35 -11.56 -8.33 -1.66
C VAL A 35 -11.76 -8.60 -0.18
N LEU A 36 -12.36 -9.73 0.17
CA LEU A 36 -12.68 -10.09 1.57
C LEU A 36 -11.42 -10.27 2.41
N GLY A 37 -10.49 -11.12 1.96
CA GLY A 37 -9.24 -11.35 2.68
C GLY A 37 -8.35 -10.11 2.76
N GLY A 38 -8.38 -9.26 1.73
CA GLY A 38 -7.66 -7.99 1.73
C GLY A 38 -8.23 -6.97 2.72
N ILE A 39 -9.56 -6.88 2.87
CA ILE A 39 -10.19 -6.05 3.91
C ILE A 39 -9.74 -6.53 5.29
N GLY A 40 -9.82 -7.85 5.55
CA GLY A 40 -9.37 -8.44 6.81
C GLY A 40 -7.88 -8.16 7.09
N SER A 41 -7.02 -8.35 6.11
CA SER A 41 -5.58 -8.08 6.23
C SER A 41 -5.28 -6.62 6.56
N GLN A 42 -6.00 -5.65 5.95
CA GLN A 42 -5.86 -4.23 6.29
C GLN A 42 -6.38 -3.92 7.69
N MET A 43 -7.43 -4.62 8.16
CA MET A 43 -7.89 -4.53 9.55
C MET A 43 -6.79 -5.00 10.51
N THR A 44 -6.16 -6.14 10.23
CA THR A 44 -5.07 -6.69 11.05
C THR A 44 -3.88 -5.75 11.12
N ILE A 45 -3.46 -5.12 10.02
CA ILE A 45 -2.36 -4.13 10.02
C ILE A 45 -2.63 -2.99 11.01
N VAL A 46 -3.84 -2.42 11.00
CA VAL A 46 -4.22 -1.34 11.91
C VAL A 46 -4.35 -1.84 13.35
N ALA A 47 -4.99 -2.99 13.57
CA ALA A 47 -5.20 -3.56 14.90
C ALA A 47 -3.87 -3.91 15.60
N VAL A 48 -2.89 -4.46 14.88
CA VAL A 48 -1.54 -4.74 15.41
C VAL A 48 -0.85 -3.45 15.85
N GLY A 49 -0.87 -2.40 14.99
CA GLY A 49 -0.27 -1.11 15.34
C GLY A 49 -0.89 -0.49 16.60
N LEU A 50 -2.22 -0.54 16.69
CA LEU A 50 -2.97 -0.07 17.86
C LEU A 50 -2.67 -0.88 19.10
N GLN A 51 -2.63 -2.22 19.03
CA GLN A 51 -2.38 -3.08 20.19
C GLN A 51 -0.95 -2.95 20.70
N ILE A 52 0.06 -2.95 19.81
CA ILE A 52 1.46 -2.73 20.19
C ILE A 52 1.61 -1.36 20.86
N TYR A 53 0.96 -0.32 20.33
CA TYR A 53 0.99 0.99 20.95
C TYR A 53 0.31 0.99 22.33
N ALA A 54 -0.82 0.31 22.48
CA ALA A 54 -1.53 0.20 23.77
C ALA A 54 -0.68 -0.51 24.85
N ILE A 55 0.09 -1.55 24.46
CA ILE A 55 0.97 -2.30 25.38
C ILE A 55 2.23 -1.49 25.72
N THR A 56 2.84 -0.80 24.75
CA THR A 56 4.20 -0.25 24.91
C THR A 56 4.24 1.26 25.06
N HIS A 57 3.19 1.97 24.69
CA HIS A 57 3.13 3.44 24.57
C HIS A 57 4.29 4.02 23.71
N SER A 58 4.83 3.21 22.78
CA SER A 58 6.01 3.55 21.97
C SER A 58 5.74 3.49 20.48
N THR A 59 5.91 4.61 19.82
CA THR A 59 5.86 4.69 18.32
C THR A 59 6.99 3.90 17.67
N LEU A 60 8.15 3.80 18.34
CA LEU A 60 9.26 2.97 17.89
C LEU A 60 8.88 1.48 17.89
N ALA A 61 8.21 0.99 18.92
CA ALA A 61 7.74 -0.40 18.96
C ALA A 61 6.75 -0.69 17.82
N VAL A 62 5.85 0.24 17.50
CA VAL A 62 4.96 0.12 16.35
C VAL A 62 5.74 0.10 15.03
N SER A 63 6.75 0.95 14.87
CA SER A 63 7.55 1.02 13.64
C SER A 63 8.38 -0.23 13.37
N LEU A 64 8.78 -0.96 14.42
CA LEU A 64 9.51 -2.21 14.30
C LEU A 64 8.68 -3.31 13.60
N VAL A 65 7.36 -3.24 13.58
CA VAL A 65 6.52 -4.15 12.77
C VAL A 65 6.91 -4.08 11.30
N GLY A 66 7.02 -2.89 10.77
CA GLY A 66 7.46 -2.67 9.38
C GLY A 66 8.95 -2.91 9.20
N GLY A 67 9.76 -2.43 10.15
CA GLY A 67 11.22 -2.51 10.07
C GLY A 67 11.76 -3.94 10.07
N ILE A 68 11.25 -4.80 10.95
CA ILE A 68 11.66 -6.22 11.02
C ILE A 68 11.19 -6.97 9.75
N ALA A 69 9.99 -6.67 9.27
CA ALA A 69 9.45 -7.30 8.07
C ALA A 69 10.16 -6.87 6.76
N LEU A 70 10.87 -5.74 6.76
CA LEU A 70 11.50 -5.17 5.54
C LEU A 70 12.43 -6.17 4.85
N ILE A 71 13.41 -6.71 5.58
CA ILE A 71 14.41 -7.63 5.01
C ILE A 71 13.76 -8.91 4.48
N PRO A 72 12.93 -9.65 5.25
CA PRO A 72 12.25 -10.84 4.76
C PRO A 72 11.35 -10.57 3.55
N MET A 73 10.65 -9.43 3.49
CA MET A 73 9.77 -9.09 2.37
C MET A 73 10.53 -8.86 1.06
N VAL A 74 11.73 -8.27 1.11
CA VAL A 74 12.56 -8.08 -0.10
C VAL A 74 12.90 -9.42 -0.76
N PHE A 75 13.12 -10.46 0.04
CA PHE A 75 13.36 -11.82 -0.47
C PHE A 75 12.07 -12.56 -0.83
N ALA A 76 10.97 -12.29 -0.14
CA ALA A 76 9.69 -12.97 -0.37
C ALA A 76 9.11 -12.72 -1.77
N GLY A 77 9.33 -11.56 -2.36
CA GLY A 77 8.87 -11.23 -3.71
C GLY A 77 9.48 -12.15 -4.79
N PRO A 78 10.80 -12.16 -4.97
CA PRO A 78 11.49 -13.08 -5.89
C PRO A 78 11.20 -14.56 -5.60
N ILE A 79 11.19 -14.97 -4.31
CA ILE A 79 10.86 -16.34 -3.91
C ILE A 79 9.42 -16.69 -4.33
N GLY A 80 8.46 -15.78 -4.12
CA GLY A 80 7.07 -15.97 -4.53
C GLY A 80 6.91 -16.16 -6.04
N GLY A 81 7.63 -15.36 -6.84
CA GLY A 81 7.71 -15.55 -8.29
C GLY A 81 8.27 -16.92 -8.68
N MET A 82 9.40 -17.31 -8.08
CA MET A 82 10.01 -18.63 -8.32
C MET A 82 9.06 -19.79 -7.93
N LEU A 83 8.37 -19.68 -6.80
CA LEU A 83 7.39 -20.68 -6.37
C LEU A 83 6.21 -20.79 -7.35
N ALA A 84 5.68 -19.64 -7.82
CA ALA A 84 4.60 -19.59 -8.79
C ALA A 84 5.00 -20.18 -10.16
N ASP A 85 6.28 -20.12 -10.53
CA ASP A 85 6.81 -20.69 -11.77
C ASP A 85 7.19 -22.16 -11.65
N SER A 86 7.54 -22.64 -10.43
CA SER A 86 8.04 -24.01 -10.19
C SER A 86 6.94 -24.96 -9.71
N PHE A 87 5.87 -24.47 -9.12
CA PHE A 87 4.79 -25.28 -8.52
C PHE A 87 3.43 -24.90 -9.09
N ASP A 88 2.42 -25.75 -8.83
CA ASP A 88 1.04 -25.41 -9.12
C ASP A 88 0.63 -24.12 -8.39
N ARG A 89 0.23 -23.09 -9.17
CA ARG A 89 -0.12 -21.77 -8.63
C ARG A 89 -1.26 -21.81 -7.63
N ARG A 90 -2.21 -22.73 -7.82
CA ARG A 90 -3.29 -22.97 -6.86
C ARG A 90 -2.72 -23.44 -5.52
N LEU A 91 -1.77 -24.40 -5.53
CA LEU A 91 -1.16 -24.92 -4.31
C LEU A 91 -0.37 -23.83 -3.58
N VAL A 92 0.40 -23.01 -4.29
CA VAL A 92 1.15 -21.88 -3.71
C VAL A 92 0.19 -20.87 -3.07
N LEU A 93 -0.93 -20.55 -3.72
CA LEU A 93 -1.94 -19.66 -3.15
C LEU A 93 -2.62 -20.27 -1.92
N LEU A 94 -2.96 -21.58 -1.95
CA LEU A 94 -3.57 -22.26 -0.80
C LEU A 94 -2.64 -22.24 0.42
N ILE A 95 -1.36 -22.62 0.24
CA ILE A 95 -0.37 -22.61 1.33
C ILE A 95 -0.20 -21.18 1.87
N SER A 96 -0.04 -20.19 1.00
CA SER A 96 0.09 -18.80 1.42
C SER A 96 -1.12 -18.30 2.17
N THR A 97 -2.34 -18.61 1.71
CA THR A 97 -3.58 -18.21 2.40
C THR A 97 -3.73 -18.92 3.74
N LEU A 98 -3.43 -20.22 3.82
CA LEU A 98 -3.43 -20.96 5.08
C LEU A 98 -2.41 -20.42 6.08
N THR A 99 -1.21 -20.09 5.61
CA THR A 99 -0.18 -19.45 6.45
C THR A 99 -0.66 -18.10 6.99
N ASN A 100 -1.28 -17.27 6.13
CA ASN A 100 -1.87 -16.00 6.55
C ASN A 100 -2.94 -16.20 7.64
N ILE A 101 -3.89 -17.12 7.44
CA ILE A 101 -4.93 -17.46 8.43
C ILE A 101 -4.30 -17.95 9.74
N ALA A 102 -3.30 -18.82 9.68
CA ALA A 102 -2.62 -19.34 10.87
C ALA A 102 -1.89 -18.24 11.66
N MET A 103 -1.22 -17.31 10.96
CA MET A 103 -0.56 -16.18 11.61
C MET A 103 -1.56 -15.21 12.24
N THR A 104 -2.66 -14.90 11.55
CA THR A 104 -3.72 -14.05 12.12
C THR A 104 -4.43 -14.74 13.28
N ALA A 105 -4.65 -16.05 13.22
CA ALA A 105 -5.17 -16.82 14.36
C ALA A 105 -4.20 -16.81 15.56
N GLY A 106 -2.89 -16.81 15.31
CA GLY A 106 -1.86 -16.59 16.32
C GLY A 106 -1.98 -15.20 16.98
N LEU A 107 -2.20 -14.15 16.17
CA LEU A 107 -2.43 -12.79 16.68
C LEU A 107 -3.73 -12.72 17.51
N LEU A 108 -4.78 -13.39 17.07
CA LEU A 108 -6.03 -13.53 17.83
C LEU A 108 -5.78 -14.18 19.19
N ALA A 109 -5.05 -15.30 19.23
CA ALA A 109 -4.72 -16.01 20.47
C ALA A 109 -3.88 -15.14 21.40
N LEU A 110 -2.89 -14.41 20.88
CA LEU A 110 -2.11 -13.45 21.68
C LEU A 110 -2.98 -12.33 22.25
N SER A 111 -3.91 -11.80 21.47
CA SER A 111 -4.80 -10.75 21.93
C SER A 111 -5.76 -11.23 23.02
N ILE A 112 -6.31 -12.44 22.91
CA ILE A 112 -7.14 -13.05 23.95
C ILE A 112 -6.31 -13.26 25.23
N THR A 113 -5.07 -13.75 25.09
CA THR A 113 -4.16 -13.96 26.23
C THR A 113 -3.81 -12.64 26.91
N ASP A 114 -3.58 -11.56 26.12
CA ASP A 114 -3.29 -10.22 26.66
C ASP A 114 -4.43 -9.71 27.54
N VAL A 115 -5.69 -9.84 27.06
CA VAL A 115 -6.88 -9.48 27.85
C VAL A 115 -6.95 -10.25 29.16
N ALA A 116 -6.60 -11.54 29.16
CA ALA A 116 -6.58 -12.36 30.38
C ALA A 116 -5.45 -11.92 31.35
N LEU A 117 -4.27 -11.56 30.83
CA LEU A 117 -3.14 -11.09 31.64
C LEU A 117 -3.34 -9.67 32.18
N MET A 118 -4.06 -8.82 31.45
CA MET A 118 -4.42 -7.46 31.92
C MET A 118 -5.16 -7.47 33.26
N THR A 119 -5.97 -8.50 33.55
CA THR A 119 -6.63 -8.67 34.85
C THR A 119 -5.63 -8.88 36.00
N GLN A 120 -4.39 -9.28 35.70
CA GLN A 120 -3.29 -9.48 36.63
C GLN A 120 -2.28 -8.32 36.58
N GLY A 121 -2.58 -7.23 35.85
CA GLY A 121 -1.67 -6.10 35.66
C GLY A 121 -0.47 -6.42 34.76
N GLN A 122 -0.54 -7.46 33.94
CA GLN A 122 0.51 -7.90 33.03
C GLN A 122 0.05 -7.83 31.60
N HIS A 123 1.02 -7.75 30.66
CA HIS A 123 0.81 -7.82 29.22
C HIS A 123 1.61 -8.96 28.61
N VAL A 124 1.16 -9.47 27.47
CA VAL A 124 1.95 -10.39 26.64
C VAL A 124 3.23 -9.70 26.13
N PRO A 125 4.33 -10.43 25.95
CA PRO A 125 5.53 -9.88 25.33
C PRO A 125 5.23 -9.47 23.86
N VAL A 126 5.86 -8.40 23.38
CA VAL A 126 5.55 -7.82 22.05
C VAL A 126 6.24 -8.58 20.91
N TRP A 127 7.34 -9.29 21.16
CA TRP A 127 8.11 -9.97 20.12
C TRP A 127 7.31 -11.00 19.28
N PRO A 128 6.29 -11.75 19.79
CA PRO A 128 5.53 -12.65 18.97
C PRO A 128 4.71 -11.91 17.89
N PHE A 129 4.24 -10.68 18.18
CA PHE A 129 3.56 -9.85 17.17
C PHE A 129 4.47 -9.60 15.96
N TYR A 130 5.75 -9.28 16.20
CA TYR A 130 6.70 -9.05 15.11
C TYR A 130 6.93 -10.30 14.26
N VAL A 131 7.05 -11.47 14.89
CA VAL A 131 7.25 -12.73 14.17
C VAL A 131 6.01 -13.06 13.32
N LEU A 132 4.83 -13.05 13.93
CA LEU A 132 3.59 -13.40 13.26
C LEU A 132 3.27 -12.43 12.11
N THR A 133 3.44 -11.12 12.33
CA THR A 133 3.21 -10.11 11.28
C THR A 133 4.24 -10.18 10.16
N THR A 134 5.48 -10.53 10.45
CA THR A 134 6.53 -10.71 9.43
C THR A 134 6.20 -11.90 8.53
N ILE A 135 5.84 -13.06 9.10
CA ILE A 135 5.45 -14.25 8.33
C ILE A 135 4.18 -13.97 7.52
N ASN A 136 3.21 -13.26 8.11
CA ASN A 136 1.99 -12.82 7.43
C ASN A 136 2.32 -11.94 6.21
N ALA A 137 3.18 -10.94 6.36
CA ALA A 137 3.61 -10.05 5.28
C ALA A 137 4.35 -10.79 4.16
N MET A 138 5.24 -11.74 4.50
CA MET A 138 5.91 -12.60 3.51
C MET A 138 4.89 -13.43 2.73
N SER A 139 3.95 -14.04 3.42
CA SER A 139 2.89 -14.86 2.84
C SER A 139 1.99 -14.05 1.90
N ALA A 140 1.61 -12.84 2.30
CA ALA A 140 0.84 -11.91 1.47
C ALA A 140 1.61 -11.51 0.20
N THR A 141 2.93 -11.30 0.30
CA THR A 141 3.80 -10.97 -0.84
C THR A 141 3.87 -12.13 -1.83
N VAL A 142 4.08 -13.36 -1.36
CA VAL A 142 4.08 -14.57 -2.19
C VAL A 142 2.72 -14.77 -2.87
N SER A 143 1.63 -14.61 -2.12
CA SER A 143 0.25 -14.70 -2.64
C SER A 143 0.00 -13.65 -3.74
N GLY A 144 0.44 -12.41 -3.55
CA GLY A 144 0.33 -11.33 -4.52
C GLY A 144 1.06 -11.63 -5.83
N ALA A 145 2.32 -12.08 -5.75
CA ALA A 145 3.12 -12.47 -6.90
C ALA A 145 2.48 -13.64 -7.67
N THR A 146 2.03 -14.66 -6.96
CA THR A 146 1.36 -15.83 -7.56
C THR A 146 0.05 -15.45 -8.24
N ARG A 147 -0.74 -14.57 -7.61
CA ARG A 147 -2.03 -14.09 -8.16
C ARG A 147 -1.84 -13.31 -9.45
N SER A 148 -0.86 -12.43 -9.50
CA SER A 148 -0.56 -11.65 -10.71
C SER A 148 -0.19 -12.54 -11.91
N SER A 149 0.52 -13.64 -11.68
CA SER A 149 0.88 -14.61 -12.71
C SER A 149 -0.27 -15.56 -13.10
N LEU A 150 -1.28 -15.72 -12.22
CA LEU A 150 -2.42 -16.61 -12.42
C LEU A 150 -3.55 -15.95 -13.23
N ILE A 151 -3.82 -14.66 -13.02
CA ILE A 151 -4.93 -13.94 -13.66
C ILE A 151 -4.94 -14.11 -15.20
N PRO A 152 -3.82 -13.92 -15.93
CA PRO A 152 -3.80 -14.07 -17.39
C PRO A 152 -4.09 -15.52 -17.87
N ARG A 153 -4.12 -16.48 -16.97
CA ARG A 153 -4.41 -17.88 -17.27
C ARG A 153 -5.87 -18.29 -17.09
N ILE A 154 -6.64 -17.49 -16.39
CA ILE A 154 -8.04 -17.79 -16.06
C ILE A 154 -9.04 -16.87 -16.74
N ILE A 155 -8.56 -15.85 -17.45
CA ILE A 155 -9.38 -14.93 -18.26
C ILE A 155 -8.81 -14.77 -19.68
N PRO A 156 -9.65 -14.47 -20.69
CA PRO A 156 -9.18 -14.09 -22.03
C PRO A 156 -8.30 -12.85 -22.00
N ILE A 157 -7.33 -12.76 -22.90
CA ILE A 157 -6.33 -11.69 -22.95
C ILE A 157 -6.97 -10.31 -23.16
N GLU A 158 -8.09 -10.24 -23.89
CA GLU A 158 -8.85 -9.03 -24.16
C GLU A 158 -9.49 -8.44 -22.90
N LEU A 159 -9.70 -9.26 -21.88
CA LEU A 159 -10.31 -8.87 -20.60
C LEU A 159 -9.29 -8.50 -19.52
N ILE A 160 -7.97 -8.64 -19.77
CA ILE A 160 -6.91 -8.28 -18.81
C ILE A 160 -7.02 -6.81 -18.36
N PRO A 161 -7.25 -5.82 -19.25
CA PRO A 161 -7.40 -4.43 -18.80
C PRO A 161 -8.60 -4.24 -17.86
N ALA A 162 -9.72 -4.91 -18.13
CA ALA A 162 -10.90 -4.85 -17.25
C ALA A 162 -10.62 -5.52 -15.88
N ALA A 163 -9.92 -6.66 -15.86
CA ALA A 163 -9.50 -7.32 -14.62
C ALA A 163 -8.52 -6.46 -13.80
N SER A 164 -7.61 -5.75 -14.46
CA SER A 164 -6.69 -4.82 -13.80
C SER A 164 -7.44 -3.65 -13.16
N ALA A 165 -8.45 -3.10 -13.84
CA ALA A 165 -9.32 -2.07 -13.28
C ALA A 165 -10.09 -2.57 -12.04
N LEU A 166 -10.63 -3.80 -12.10
CA LEU A 166 -11.29 -4.43 -10.95
C LEU A 166 -10.32 -4.65 -9.78
N ASN A 167 -9.07 -5.05 -10.04
CA ASN A 167 -8.04 -5.16 -8.99
C ASN A 167 -7.75 -3.82 -8.33
N GLY A 168 -7.68 -2.73 -9.09
CA GLY A 168 -7.55 -1.38 -8.55
C GLY A 168 -8.72 -1.00 -7.64
N MET A 169 -9.96 -1.29 -8.07
CA MET A 169 -11.16 -1.07 -7.24
C MET A 169 -11.12 -1.89 -5.95
N SER A 170 -10.69 -3.17 -6.05
CA SER A 170 -10.50 -4.04 -4.89
C SER A 170 -9.50 -3.44 -3.89
N MET A 171 -8.36 -2.97 -4.38
CA MET A 171 -7.31 -2.34 -3.55
C MET A 171 -7.85 -1.08 -2.86
N GLY A 172 -8.55 -0.21 -3.58
CA GLY A 172 -9.18 0.97 -3.00
C GLY A 172 -10.18 0.64 -1.89
N ALA A 173 -11.03 -0.37 -2.12
CA ALA A 173 -11.98 -0.85 -1.12
C ALA A 173 -11.28 -1.40 0.14
N GLN A 174 -10.23 -2.21 -0.03
CA GLN A 174 -9.44 -2.77 1.07
C GLN A 174 -8.79 -1.68 1.92
N LEU A 175 -8.12 -0.71 1.27
CA LEU A 175 -7.41 0.38 1.96
C LEU A 175 -8.35 1.37 2.65
N THR A 176 -9.62 1.45 2.22
CA THR A 176 -10.61 2.35 2.83
C THR A 176 -11.40 1.62 3.92
N LEU A 177 -12.00 0.47 3.58
CA LEU A 177 -12.92 -0.24 4.49
C LEU A 177 -12.15 -0.96 5.61
N GLY A 178 -10.98 -1.55 5.32
CA GLY A 178 -10.20 -2.27 6.32
C GLY A 178 -9.86 -1.43 7.54
N PRO A 179 -9.14 -0.31 7.39
CA PRO A 179 -8.81 0.57 8.51
C PRO A 179 -10.02 1.17 9.23
N ALA A 180 -11.07 1.55 8.47
CA ALA A 180 -12.29 2.11 9.06
C ALA A 180 -12.99 1.07 9.95
N LEU A 181 -13.15 -0.16 9.47
CA LEU A 181 -13.74 -1.26 10.24
C LEU A 181 -12.87 -1.64 11.43
N ALA A 182 -11.54 -1.69 11.27
CA ALA A 182 -10.61 -1.95 12.38
C ALA A 182 -10.78 -0.91 13.50
N GLY A 183 -10.82 0.37 13.15
CA GLY A 183 -11.00 1.44 14.12
C GLY A 183 -12.29 1.30 14.93
N VAL A 184 -13.41 1.01 14.26
CA VAL A 184 -14.71 0.82 14.92
C VAL A 184 -14.72 -0.46 15.77
N ILE A 185 -14.30 -1.61 15.22
CA ILE A 185 -14.33 -2.89 15.93
C ILE A 185 -13.41 -2.86 17.16
N VAL A 186 -12.19 -2.32 17.01
CA VAL A 186 -11.26 -2.20 18.15
C VAL A 186 -11.81 -1.31 19.23
N ALA A 187 -12.46 -0.19 18.87
CA ALA A 187 -13.04 0.75 19.84
C ALA A 187 -14.25 0.17 20.58
N THR A 188 -15.07 -0.65 19.93
CA THR A 188 -16.32 -1.18 20.50
C THR A 188 -16.16 -2.55 21.15
N SER A 189 -15.33 -3.41 20.56
CA SER A 189 -15.27 -4.84 20.90
C SER A 189 -13.84 -5.32 21.24
N GLY A 190 -12.82 -4.51 20.95
CA GLY A 190 -11.42 -4.82 21.25
C GLY A 190 -10.66 -5.51 20.11
N TYR A 191 -9.36 -5.69 20.32
CA TYR A 191 -8.41 -6.19 19.30
C TYR A 191 -8.73 -7.61 18.83
N ALA A 192 -9.11 -8.50 19.76
CA ALA A 192 -9.43 -9.89 19.44
C ALA A 192 -10.54 -10.02 18.38
N TRP A 193 -11.55 -9.17 18.43
CA TRP A 193 -12.62 -9.17 17.44
C TRP A 193 -12.15 -8.71 16.05
N ALA A 194 -11.19 -7.78 15.99
CA ALA A 194 -10.62 -7.36 14.71
C ALA A 194 -9.82 -8.50 14.05
N PHE A 195 -8.98 -9.21 14.82
CA PHE A 195 -8.26 -10.39 14.31
C PHE A 195 -9.21 -11.56 13.98
N GLY A 196 -10.24 -11.79 14.80
CA GLY A 196 -11.26 -12.80 14.53
C GLY A 196 -12.02 -12.53 13.22
N ALA A 197 -12.37 -11.28 12.97
CA ALA A 197 -13.00 -10.88 11.72
C ALA A 197 -12.08 -11.11 10.51
N ASP A 198 -10.76 -10.80 10.60
CA ASP A 198 -9.80 -11.13 9.54
C ASP A 198 -9.72 -12.64 9.30
N VAL A 199 -9.63 -13.46 10.35
CA VAL A 199 -9.63 -14.92 10.21
C VAL A 199 -10.87 -15.38 9.41
N LEU A 200 -12.06 -14.90 9.76
CA LEU A 200 -13.30 -15.26 9.06
C LEU A 200 -13.31 -14.80 7.59
N LEU A 201 -12.90 -13.55 7.32
CA LEU A 201 -12.82 -13.02 5.96
C LEU A 201 -11.77 -13.75 5.12
N SER A 202 -10.63 -14.09 5.71
CA SER A 202 -9.57 -14.87 5.06
C SER A 202 -9.98 -16.33 4.82
N MET A 203 -10.78 -16.94 5.69
CA MET A 203 -11.37 -18.25 5.45
C MET A 203 -12.36 -18.21 4.28
N ALA A 204 -13.20 -17.18 4.19
CA ALA A 204 -14.06 -16.99 3.02
C ALA A 204 -13.22 -16.82 1.73
N GLY A 205 -12.08 -16.12 1.81
CA GLY A 205 -11.10 -16.00 0.73
C GLY A 205 -10.48 -17.34 0.34
N LEU A 206 -10.16 -18.20 1.31
CA LEU A 206 -9.62 -19.53 1.09
C LEU A 206 -10.58 -20.41 0.26
N LEU A 207 -11.89 -20.33 0.50
CA LEU A 207 -12.88 -21.04 -0.30
C LEU A 207 -12.83 -20.63 -1.78
N GLY A 208 -12.57 -19.35 -2.06
CA GLY A 208 -12.38 -18.85 -3.41
C GLY A 208 -11.15 -19.45 -4.11
N VAL A 209 -10.03 -19.59 -3.39
CA VAL A 209 -8.81 -20.21 -3.90
C VAL A 209 -8.94 -21.73 -4.04
N TRP A 210 -9.61 -22.38 -3.06
CA TRP A 210 -9.85 -23.82 -3.09
C TRP A 210 -10.64 -24.27 -4.33
N ALA A 211 -11.58 -23.45 -4.77
CA ALA A 211 -12.42 -23.75 -5.94
C ALA A 211 -11.76 -23.43 -7.29
N LEU A 212 -10.47 -23.02 -7.32
CA LEU A 212 -9.71 -22.84 -8.56
C LEU A 212 -9.35 -24.19 -9.19
N PRO A 213 -9.29 -24.27 -10.53
CA PRO A 213 -8.68 -25.43 -11.20
C PRO A 213 -7.18 -25.50 -10.88
N GLY A 214 -6.59 -26.70 -11.01
CA GLY A 214 -5.13 -26.85 -10.96
C GLY A 214 -4.49 -26.09 -12.13
N ILE A 215 -3.43 -25.33 -11.85
CA ILE A 215 -2.72 -24.50 -12.84
C ILE A 215 -1.24 -24.85 -12.76
N PRO A 216 -0.82 -25.91 -13.50
CA PRO A 216 0.55 -26.37 -13.46
C PRO A 216 1.55 -25.33 -14.01
N PRO A 217 2.82 -25.40 -13.62
CA PRO A 217 3.88 -24.54 -14.12
C PRO A 217 4.06 -24.69 -15.64
N LEU A 218 4.61 -23.65 -16.29
CA LEU A 218 5.05 -23.74 -17.69
C LEU A 218 6.43 -24.40 -17.73
N SER A 219 6.59 -25.40 -18.62
CA SER A 219 7.80 -26.21 -18.72
C SER A 219 9.06 -25.47 -19.21
N ASP A 220 8.94 -24.24 -19.73
CA ASP A 220 10.03 -23.50 -20.43
C ASP A 220 10.31 -22.10 -19.87
N VAL A 221 10.13 -21.86 -18.58
CA VAL A 221 10.47 -20.53 -18.02
C VAL A 221 11.95 -20.46 -17.70
N THR A 222 12.69 -19.71 -18.49
CA THR A 222 14.06 -19.24 -18.16
C THR A 222 14.00 -18.51 -16.83
N ARG A 223 14.58 -19.09 -15.80
CA ARG A 223 14.61 -18.56 -14.43
C ARG A 223 15.21 -17.16 -14.44
N PRO A 224 14.49 -16.11 -14.03
CA PRO A 224 15.09 -14.80 -13.80
C PRO A 224 16.07 -14.95 -12.62
N GLY A 225 17.36 -15.04 -12.92
CA GLY A 225 18.42 -15.14 -11.91
C GLY A 225 18.87 -13.76 -11.45
N LEU A 226 19.84 -13.71 -10.52
CA LEU A 226 20.54 -12.49 -10.09
C LEU A 226 21.09 -11.66 -11.27
N THR A 227 21.39 -12.32 -12.41
CA THR A 227 21.78 -11.68 -13.66
C THR A 227 20.71 -10.73 -14.19
N ALA A 228 19.43 -11.11 -14.17
CA ALA A 228 18.33 -10.26 -14.61
C ALA A 228 18.16 -9.00 -13.73
N LEU A 229 18.34 -9.15 -12.41
CA LEU A 229 18.36 -8.03 -11.49
C LEU A 229 19.54 -7.07 -11.77
N ARG A 230 20.74 -7.63 -11.99
CA ARG A 230 21.93 -6.86 -12.33
C ARG A 230 21.76 -6.09 -13.65
N GLU A 231 21.17 -6.73 -14.66
CA GLU A 231 20.86 -6.09 -15.94
C GLU A 231 19.88 -4.94 -15.78
N ALA A 232 18.81 -5.14 -14.98
CA ALA A 232 17.84 -4.09 -14.68
C ALA A 232 18.47 -2.90 -13.94
N VAL A 233 19.32 -3.15 -12.93
CA VAL A 233 20.07 -2.10 -12.22
C VAL A 233 21.05 -1.38 -13.16
N ASN A 234 21.70 -2.10 -14.08
CA ASN A 234 22.58 -1.45 -15.05
C ASN A 234 21.79 -0.61 -16.07
N TYR A 235 20.61 -1.06 -16.48
CA TYR A 235 19.74 -0.28 -17.35
C TYR A 235 19.31 1.04 -16.70
N LEU A 236 19.03 1.07 -15.40
CA LEU A 236 18.69 2.30 -14.68
C LEU A 236 19.78 3.38 -14.81
N LYS A 237 21.06 2.99 -14.94
CA LYS A 237 22.16 3.94 -15.17
C LYS A 237 22.08 4.63 -16.53
N THR A 238 21.44 3.99 -17.51
CA THR A 238 21.26 4.52 -18.88
C THR A 238 19.91 5.23 -19.08
N ALA A 239 18.99 5.11 -18.10
CA ALA A 239 17.66 5.72 -18.15
C ALA A 239 17.43 6.66 -16.96
N PRO A 240 18.08 7.85 -16.92
CA PRO A 240 18.07 8.73 -15.75
C PRO A 240 16.66 9.21 -15.38
N ALA A 241 15.75 9.43 -16.33
CA ALA A 241 14.38 9.84 -16.03
C ALA A 241 13.61 8.78 -15.22
N VAL A 242 13.79 7.48 -15.54
CA VAL A 242 13.21 6.37 -14.79
C VAL A 242 13.84 6.26 -13.41
N THR A 243 15.16 6.41 -13.33
CA THR A 243 15.91 6.37 -12.06
C THR A 243 15.45 7.45 -11.11
N TRP A 244 15.29 8.68 -11.59
CA TRP A 244 14.74 9.77 -10.80
C TRP A 244 13.32 9.46 -10.32
N GLY A 245 12.49 8.81 -11.13
CA GLY A 245 11.16 8.36 -10.72
C GLY A 245 11.22 7.44 -9.47
N PHE A 246 12.16 6.48 -9.45
CA PHE A 246 12.36 5.61 -8.27
C PHE A 246 12.92 6.36 -7.06
N VAL A 247 13.91 7.24 -7.27
CA VAL A 247 14.49 8.04 -6.19
C VAL A 247 13.43 8.93 -5.54
N ILE A 248 12.61 9.61 -6.34
CA ILE A 248 11.51 10.45 -5.88
C ILE A 248 10.52 9.64 -5.05
N ASP A 249 10.18 8.42 -5.50
CA ASP A 249 9.25 7.54 -4.77
C ASP A 249 9.82 7.09 -3.41
N ILE A 250 11.09 6.64 -3.40
CA ILE A 250 11.76 6.25 -2.15
C ILE A 250 11.80 7.44 -1.17
N MET A 251 12.12 8.64 -1.63
CA MET A 251 12.15 9.84 -0.80
C MET A 251 10.76 10.17 -0.25
N ALA A 252 9.73 10.17 -1.10
CA ALA A 252 8.35 10.43 -0.69
C ALA A 252 7.86 9.40 0.34
N MET A 253 8.12 8.10 0.09
CA MET A 253 7.67 7.02 0.98
C MET A 253 8.46 6.97 2.29
N THR A 254 9.76 7.34 2.27
CA THR A 254 10.59 7.34 3.47
C THR A 254 10.26 8.51 4.39
N PHE A 255 10.12 9.70 3.85
CA PHE A 255 9.98 10.92 4.66
C PHE A 255 8.53 11.39 4.83
N GLY A 256 7.60 10.93 3.98
CA GLY A 256 6.24 11.44 3.93
C GLY A 256 5.16 10.54 4.54
N ARG A 257 5.48 9.36 5.08
CA ARG A 257 4.48 8.40 5.58
C ARG A 257 4.27 8.48 7.10
N PRO A 258 3.19 9.13 7.58
CA PRO A 258 2.97 9.28 9.01
C PRO A 258 2.15 8.16 9.65
N TYR A 259 1.79 7.08 8.93
CA TYR A 259 0.79 6.09 9.39
C TYR A 259 1.17 5.38 10.68
N VAL A 260 2.46 5.13 10.93
CA VAL A 260 2.95 4.51 12.17
C VAL A 260 2.73 5.40 13.41
N LEU A 261 2.53 6.70 13.20
CA LEU A 261 2.28 7.66 14.28
C LEU A 261 0.80 7.73 14.67
N LEU A 262 -0.11 7.26 13.80
CA LEU A 262 -1.56 7.43 13.99
C LEU A 262 -2.08 6.85 15.31
N PRO A 263 -1.63 5.70 15.82
CA PRO A 263 -2.02 5.23 17.15
C PRO A 263 -1.73 6.25 18.26
N ALA A 264 -0.52 6.83 18.25
CA ALA A 264 -0.13 7.86 19.21
C ALA A 264 -0.92 9.18 19.01
N VAL A 265 -1.11 9.58 17.75
CA VAL A 265 -1.88 10.79 17.39
C VAL A 265 -3.33 10.66 17.83
N GLY A 266 -3.97 9.52 17.61
CA GLY A 266 -5.34 9.23 18.04
C GLY A 266 -5.49 9.16 19.55
N ALA A 267 -4.47 8.66 20.27
CA ALA A 267 -4.52 8.55 21.71
C ALA A 267 -4.21 9.86 22.45
N LEU A 268 -3.19 10.62 22.00
CA LEU A 268 -2.58 11.70 22.76
C LEU A 268 -2.81 13.11 22.18
N VAL A 269 -3.15 13.21 20.86
CA VAL A 269 -3.15 14.52 20.16
C VAL A 269 -4.53 14.94 19.70
N ILE A 270 -5.25 14.08 19.01
CA ILE A 270 -6.58 14.36 18.47
C ILE A 270 -7.68 13.80 19.38
N GLY A 271 -7.41 12.70 20.07
CA GLY A 271 -8.38 11.95 20.87
C GLY A 271 -9.17 10.94 20.03
N GLY A 272 -10.09 10.19 20.67
CA GLY A 272 -10.95 9.20 20.01
C GLY A 272 -10.27 7.86 19.72
N GLY A 273 -9.00 7.70 20.04
CA GLY A 273 -8.26 6.43 19.97
C GLY A 273 -8.38 5.68 18.64
N PRO A 274 -8.82 4.40 18.65
CA PRO A 274 -8.86 3.56 17.47
C PRO A 274 -9.75 4.08 16.32
N VAL A 275 -10.86 4.75 16.65
CA VAL A 275 -11.77 5.32 15.63
C VAL A 275 -11.06 6.41 14.85
N THR A 276 -10.34 7.30 15.54
CA THR A 276 -9.53 8.35 14.90
C THR A 276 -8.49 7.75 13.96
N VAL A 277 -7.80 6.68 14.37
CA VAL A 277 -6.82 5.98 13.52
C VAL A 277 -7.49 5.41 12.27
N GLY A 278 -8.65 4.78 12.42
CA GLY A 278 -9.44 4.26 11.30
C GLY A 278 -9.84 5.36 10.32
N VAL A 279 -10.39 6.48 10.82
CA VAL A 279 -10.81 7.63 10.01
C VAL A 279 -9.63 8.25 9.27
N LEU A 280 -8.52 8.51 9.95
CA LEU A 280 -7.33 9.12 9.36
C LEU A 280 -6.71 8.22 8.28
N THR A 281 -6.64 6.91 8.53
CA THR A 281 -6.10 5.97 7.54
C THR A 281 -7.02 5.87 6.32
N ALA A 282 -8.34 5.79 6.53
CA ALA A 282 -9.31 5.77 5.44
C ALA A 282 -9.31 7.07 4.63
N ALA A 283 -9.06 8.22 5.26
CA ALA A 283 -9.00 9.51 4.56
C ALA A 283 -7.91 9.53 3.48
N GLY A 284 -6.71 8.97 3.75
CA GLY A 284 -5.66 8.83 2.74
C GLY A 284 -6.09 7.99 1.54
N ALA A 285 -6.73 6.85 1.79
CA ALA A 285 -7.23 5.96 0.74
C ALA A 285 -8.36 6.61 -0.09
N ILE A 286 -9.26 7.36 0.57
CA ILE A 286 -10.32 8.13 -0.12
C ILE A 286 -9.69 9.19 -1.03
N GLY A 287 -8.64 9.89 -0.56
CA GLY A 287 -7.92 10.86 -1.38
C GLY A 287 -7.33 10.24 -2.65
N SER A 288 -6.64 9.10 -2.53
CA SER A 288 -6.11 8.35 -3.68
C SER A 288 -7.23 7.91 -4.63
N PHE A 289 -8.33 7.38 -4.10
CA PHE A 289 -9.47 6.95 -4.90
C PHE A 289 -10.09 8.11 -5.70
N LEU A 290 -10.30 9.25 -5.05
CA LEU A 290 -10.85 10.43 -5.72
C LEU A 290 -9.91 10.95 -6.80
N ALA A 291 -8.60 11.00 -6.55
CA ALA A 291 -7.62 11.41 -7.55
C ALA A 291 -7.59 10.47 -8.76
N SER A 292 -7.68 9.16 -8.54
CA SER A 292 -7.79 8.16 -9.61
C SER A 292 -9.08 8.34 -10.42
N LEU A 293 -10.22 8.55 -9.73
CA LEU A 293 -11.52 8.77 -10.37
C LEU A 293 -11.55 10.03 -11.25
N PHE A 294 -10.91 11.10 -10.79
CA PHE A 294 -10.82 12.39 -11.49
C PHE A 294 -9.51 12.56 -12.27
N SER A 295 -8.82 11.50 -12.64
CA SER A 295 -7.53 11.53 -13.34
C SER A 295 -7.60 12.02 -14.79
N GLY A 296 -8.80 12.24 -15.36
CA GLY A 296 -8.97 12.71 -16.73
C GLY A 296 -8.12 13.93 -17.13
N PRO A 297 -8.06 15.01 -16.34
CA PRO A 297 -7.18 16.15 -16.63
C PRO A 297 -5.69 15.80 -16.60
N VAL A 298 -5.28 14.81 -15.81
CA VAL A 298 -3.89 14.37 -15.68
C VAL A 298 -3.37 13.77 -16.99
N SER A 299 -4.23 13.09 -17.77
CA SER A 299 -3.87 12.49 -19.05
C SER A 299 -3.51 13.51 -20.15
N HIS A 300 -3.87 14.78 -19.99
CA HIS A 300 -3.55 15.86 -20.92
C HIS A 300 -2.22 16.58 -20.62
N VAL A 301 -1.56 16.20 -19.54
CA VAL A 301 -0.27 16.78 -19.18
C VAL A 301 0.84 16.06 -19.94
N HIS A 302 1.63 16.78 -20.73
CA HIS A 302 2.67 16.18 -21.57
C HIS A 302 4.05 16.14 -20.89
N ARG A 303 4.34 17.10 -20.00
CA ARG A 303 5.61 17.18 -19.25
C ARG A 303 5.55 16.32 -17.99
N HIS A 304 5.59 15.00 -18.16
CA HIS A 304 5.42 14.05 -17.05
C HIS A 304 6.47 14.22 -15.95
N GLY A 305 7.72 14.53 -16.29
CA GLY A 305 8.77 14.71 -15.29
C GLY A 305 8.52 15.91 -14.35
N VAL A 306 8.11 17.06 -14.90
CA VAL A 306 7.74 18.24 -14.11
C VAL A 306 6.48 17.98 -13.29
N ALA A 307 5.48 17.32 -13.88
CA ALA A 307 4.23 17.00 -13.23
C ALA A 307 4.43 16.04 -12.05
N LEU A 308 5.29 15.02 -12.21
CA LEU A 308 5.70 14.11 -11.14
C LEU A 308 6.32 14.86 -9.95
N VAL A 309 7.32 15.72 -10.23
CA VAL A 309 7.99 16.50 -9.18
C VAL A 309 7.02 17.42 -8.45
N ASN A 310 6.12 18.10 -9.18
CA ASN A 310 5.11 18.98 -8.59
C ASN A 310 4.11 18.20 -7.74
N ALA A 311 3.64 17.04 -8.21
CA ALA A 311 2.73 16.19 -7.44
C ALA A 311 3.35 15.75 -6.11
N VAL A 312 4.63 15.35 -6.12
CA VAL A 312 5.34 14.96 -4.90
C VAL A 312 5.69 16.16 -4.02
N ALA A 313 5.93 17.35 -4.57
CA ALA A 313 6.08 18.57 -3.78
C ALA A 313 4.77 18.94 -3.05
N VAL A 314 3.62 18.81 -3.73
CA VAL A 314 2.29 19.00 -3.12
C VAL A 314 2.03 17.95 -2.04
N TYR A 315 2.40 16.69 -2.29
CA TYR A 315 2.37 15.63 -1.27
C TYR A 315 3.16 16.04 -0.02
N GLY A 316 4.40 16.52 -0.19
CA GLY A 316 5.23 17.04 0.90
C GLY A 316 4.54 18.19 1.64
N GLY A 317 3.84 19.09 0.95
CA GLY A 317 3.05 20.18 1.53
C GLY A 317 1.93 19.68 2.45
N PHE A 318 1.19 18.65 2.05
CA PHE A 318 0.17 18.02 2.89
C PHE A 318 0.76 17.27 4.08
N VAL A 319 1.95 16.67 3.93
CA VAL A 319 2.69 16.06 5.05
C VAL A 319 3.13 17.12 6.07
N VAL A 320 3.65 18.28 5.60
CA VAL A 320 3.96 19.43 6.47
C VAL A 320 2.71 19.92 7.20
N LEU A 321 1.60 20.05 6.48
CA LEU A 321 0.31 20.47 7.08
C LEU A 321 -0.12 19.51 8.20
N PHE A 322 -0.02 18.20 7.96
CA PHE A 322 -0.33 17.19 8.99
C PHE A 322 0.59 17.33 10.21
N GLY A 323 1.90 17.49 10.00
CA GLY A 323 2.87 17.74 11.07
C GLY A 323 2.58 19.02 11.85
N ALA A 324 2.22 20.11 11.16
CA ALA A 324 1.86 21.38 11.77
C ALA A 324 0.60 21.26 12.64
N ILE A 325 -0.43 20.53 12.18
CA ILE A 325 -1.65 20.28 12.96
C ILE A 325 -1.30 19.55 14.27
N ILE A 326 -0.48 18.49 14.20
CA ILE A 326 -0.02 17.77 15.39
C ILE A 326 0.75 18.71 16.33
N GLY A 327 1.67 19.52 15.79
CA GLY A 327 2.46 20.47 16.57
C GLY A 327 1.60 21.48 17.31
N VAL A 328 0.63 22.07 16.63
CA VAL A 328 -0.32 23.03 17.22
C VAL A 328 -1.18 22.36 18.29
N MET A 329 -1.65 21.14 18.05
CA MET A 329 -2.44 20.41 19.06
C MET A 329 -1.63 20.07 20.31
N GLN A 330 -0.34 19.77 20.17
CA GLN A 330 0.54 19.49 21.30
C GLN A 330 0.86 20.72 22.17
N THR A 331 0.54 21.95 21.72
CA THR A 331 0.66 23.14 22.59
C THR A 331 -0.34 23.18 23.73
N GLY A 332 -1.38 22.35 23.70
CA GLY A 332 -2.45 22.31 24.71
C GLY A 332 -3.50 23.39 24.60
N TRP A 333 -3.43 24.29 23.60
CA TRP A 333 -4.38 25.41 23.43
C TRP A 333 -5.83 24.96 23.21
N PHE A 334 -6.03 23.76 22.70
CA PHE A 334 -7.37 23.26 22.31
C PHE A 334 -8.02 22.38 23.40
N GLY A 335 -7.48 22.39 24.60
CA GLY A 335 -8.01 21.64 25.74
C GLY A 335 -7.59 20.16 25.74
N PRO A 336 -7.95 19.42 26.80
CA PRO A 336 -7.60 18.00 26.93
C PRO A 336 -8.40 17.16 25.94
N VAL A 337 -7.73 16.18 25.36
CA VAL A 337 -8.33 15.13 24.54
C VAL A 337 -8.35 13.82 25.31
N GLY A 338 -9.26 12.91 24.99
CA GLY A 338 -9.38 11.62 25.66
C GLY A 338 -9.60 10.46 24.71
N PRO A 339 -9.57 9.21 25.21
CA PRO A 339 -9.70 8.02 24.40
C PRO A 339 -11.12 7.80 23.85
N SER A 340 -12.15 8.43 24.48
CA SER A 340 -13.52 8.29 24.01
C SER A 340 -13.81 9.20 22.80
N PHE A 341 -14.70 8.75 21.93
CA PHE A 341 -15.08 9.50 20.74
C PHE A 341 -15.78 10.85 21.05
N THR A 342 -16.32 11.01 22.26
CA THR A 342 -16.89 12.27 22.74
C THR A 342 -15.83 13.31 23.11
N GLN A 343 -14.58 12.90 23.30
CA GLN A 343 -13.45 13.75 23.69
C GLN A 343 -12.49 14.01 22.54
N VAL A 344 -12.98 13.88 21.30
CA VAL A 344 -12.22 14.16 20.08
C VAL A 344 -12.20 15.65 19.81
N ASN A 345 -11.06 16.17 19.43
CA ASN A 345 -10.98 17.47 18.79
C ASN A 345 -11.39 17.37 17.31
N TRP A 346 -12.63 17.68 17.02
CA TRP A 346 -13.21 17.56 15.68
C TRP A 346 -12.54 18.43 14.63
N VAL A 347 -12.10 19.65 15.01
CA VAL A 347 -11.40 20.54 14.07
C VAL A 347 -10.07 19.91 13.67
N ALA A 348 -9.30 19.43 14.63
CA ALA A 348 -8.05 18.76 14.35
C ALA A 348 -8.24 17.46 13.52
N LEU A 349 -9.29 16.67 13.84
CA LEU A 349 -9.60 15.45 13.08
C LEU A 349 -9.94 15.76 11.63
N ILE A 350 -10.79 16.78 11.38
CA ILE A 350 -11.18 17.16 10.02
C ILE A 350 -9.97 17.68 9.23
N LEU A 351 -9.18 18.59 9.82
CA LEU A 351 -8.00 19.15 9.15
C LEU A 351 -6.94 18.07 8.88
N ALA A 352 -6.69 17.18 9.83
CA ALA A 352 -5.78 16.06 9.67
C ALA A 352 -6.28 15.07 8.59
N SER A 353 -7.60 14.83 8.53
CA SER A 353 -8.20 14.00 7.48
C SER A 353 -8.05 14.63 6.09
N ILE A 354 -8.24 15.94 5.97
CA ILE A 354 -8.01 16.68 4.72
C ILE A 354 -6.53 16.60 4.33
N ALA A 355 -5.61 16.78 5.27
CA ALA A 355 -4.18 16.66 5.01
C ALA A 355 -3.82 15.26 4.50
N LEU A 356 -4.30 14.20 5.16
CA LEU A 356 -4.03 12.81 4.73
C LEU A 356 -4.74 12.45 3.41
N ALA A 357 -5.96 12.95 3.17
CA ALA A 357 -6.61 12.80 1.87
C ALA A 357 -5.79 13.50 0.76
N GLY A 358 -5.25 14.68 1.05
CA GLY A 358 -4.35 15.40 0.15
C GLY A 358 -3.05 14.63 -0.14
N THR A 359 -2.46 13.97 0.86
CA THR A 359 -1.30 13.08 0.63
C THR A 359 -1.67 11.94 -0.29
N GLY A 360 -2.78 11.25 -0.03
CA GLY A 360 -3.24 10.14 -0.87
C GLY A 360 -3.51 10.58 -2.32
N ALA A 361 -4.20 11.71 -2.50
CA ALA A 361 -4.49 12.24 -3.82
C ALA A 361 -3.22 12.62 -4.61
N SER A 362 -2.27 13.28 -3.96
CA SER A 362 -1.02 13.70 -4.59
C SER A 362 -0.12 12.51 -4.93
N ASP A 363 -0.09 11.49 -4.07
CA ASP A 363 0.65 10.24 -4.32
C ASP A 363 0.08 9.50 -5.53
N GLU A 364 -1.25 9.37 -5.63
CA GLU A 364 -1.91 8.74 -6.78
C GLU A 364 -1.59 9.46 -8.08
N VAL A 365 -1.64 10.79 -8.11
CA VAL A 365 -1.25 11.59 -9.29
C VAL A 365 0.21 11.32 -9.65
N SER A 366 1.11 11.26 -8.66
CA SER A 366 2.53 10.94 -8.90
C SER A 366 2.72 9.52 -9.45
N ALA A 367 1.95 8.55 -8.96
CA ALA A 367 1.98 7.15 -9.41
C ALA A 367 1.55 7.01 -10.87
N ILE A 368 0.53 7.78 -11.32
CA ILE A 368 0.10 7.82 -12.72
C ILE A 368 1.25 8.26 -13.63
N PHE A 369 1.95 9.37 -13.28
CA PHE A 369 3.08 9.84 -14.08
C PHE A 369 4.27 8.88 -14.06
N ARG A 370 4.63 8.31 -12.91
CA ARG A 370 5.70 7.31 -12.80
C ARG A 370 5.43 6.08 -13.66
N SER A 371 4.20 5.55 -13.56
CA SER A 371 3.79 4.38 -14.35
C SER A 371 3.82 4.69 -15.85
N SER A 372 3.34 5.87 -16.27
CA SER A 372 3.39 6.30 -17.65
C SER A 372 4.83 6.41 -18.17
N MET A 373 5.74 7.04 -17.41
CA MET A 373 7.15 7.14 -17.80
C MET A 373 7.83 5.77 -17.87
N LEU A 374 7.53 4.85 -16.95
CA LEU A 374 8.06 3.50 -16.99
C LEU A 374 7.62 2.75 -18.27
N LEU A 375 6.35 2.89 -18.64
CA LEU A 375 5.79 2.20 -19.81
C LEU A 375 6.25 2.79 -21.15
N THR A 376 6.55 4.09 -21.21
CA THR A 376 6.95 4.78 -22.44
C THR A 376 8.47 4.77 -22.68
N ILE A 377 9.30 4.83 -21.64
CA ILE A 377 10.76 4.89 -21.75
C ILE A 377 11.38 3.50 -21.88
N VAL A 378 10.80 2.51 -21.17
CA VAL A 378 11.43 1.20 -21.01
C VAL A 378 11.07 0.27 -22.15
N PRO A 379 12.08 -0.31 -22.85
CA PRO A 379 11.85 -1.33 -23.88
C PRO A 379 11.11 -2.56 -23.33
N ASP A 380 10.35 -3.24 -24.17
CA ASP A 380 9.48 -4.36 -23.77
C ASP A 380 10.24 -5.52 -23.10
N ASP A 381 11.46 -5.82 -23.55
CA ASP A 381 12.33 -6.87 -23.01
C ASP A 381 12.85 -6.57 -21.59
N MET A 382 12.95 -5.29 -21.20
CA MET A 382 13.39 -4.85 -19.88
C MET A 382 12.23 -4.53 -18.93
N ARG A 383 11.00 -4.32 -19.47
CA ARG A 383 9.84 -3.85 -18.70
C ARG A 383 9.49 -4.75 -17.52
N GLY A 384 9.49 -6.07 -17.71
CA GLY A 384 9.20 -7.02 -16.63
C GLY A 384 10.24 -7.01 -15.51
N ARG A 385 11.54 -6.84 -15.85
CA ARG A 385 12.64 -6.79 -14.88
C ARG A 385 12.59 -5.52 -14.04
N LEU A 386 12.32 -4.38 -14.67
CA LEU A 386 12.19 -3.08 -13.98
C LEU A 386 10.90 -3.01 -13.15
N GLN A 387 9.82 -3.68 -13.59
CA GLN A 387 8.62 -3.82 -12.78
C GLN A 387 8.89 -4.55 -11.46
N GLY A 388 9.79 -5.54 -11.46
CA GLY A 388 10.24 -6.20 -10.22
C GLY A 388 10.94 -5.23 -9.25
N ILE A 389 11.83 -4.37 -9.76
CA ILE A 389 12.47 -3.31 -8.95
C ILE A 389 11.42 -2.32 -8.46
N PHE A 390 10.49 -1.90 -9.30
CA PHE A 390 9.39 -1.02 -8.93
C PHE A 390 8.59 -1.59 -7.75
N PHE A 391 8.21 -2.87 -7.79
CA PHE A 391 7.52 -3.50 -6.67
C PHE A 391 8.36 -3.54 -5.40
N ALA A 392 9.67 -3.79 -5.50
CA ALA A 392 10.56 -3.76 -4.34
C ALA A 392 10.63 -2.36 -3.71
N VAL A 393 10.67 -1.30 -4.51
CA VAL A 393 10.67 0.09 -4.06
C VAL A 393 9.34 0.46 -3.42
N VAL A 394 8.22 0.18 -4.09
CA VAL A 394 6.86 0.52 -3.61
C VAL A 394 6.50 -0.22 -2.31
N HIS A 395 7.00 -1.43 -2.09
CA HIS A 395 6.74 -2.16 -0.85
C HIS A 395 7.80 -1.93 0.23
N GLY A 396 9.06 -1.68 -0.16
CA GLY A 396 10.17 -1.43 0.76
C GLY A 396 10.20 0.00 1.30
N GLY A 397 9.95 0.99 0.45
CA GLY A 397 9.95 2.42 0.83
C GLY A 397 9.08 2.74 2.04
N PRO A 398 7.81 2.30 2.08
CA PRO A 398 6.94 2.49 3.24
C PRO A 398 7.51 1.96 4.55
N ARG A 399 8.21 0.83 4.54
CA ARG A 399 8.81 0.24 5.74
C ARG A 399 9.99 1.05 6.27
N MET A 400 10.79 1.63 5.36
CA MET A 400 11.82 2.61 5.74
C MET A 400 11.18 3.85 6.35
N GLY A 401 10.05 4.31 5.80
CA GLY A 401 9.29 5.44 6.33
C GLY A 401 8.73 5.17 7.73
N ASP A 402 8.20 3.98 7.98
CA ASP A 402 7.73 3.58 9.30
C ASP A 402 8.87 3.63 10.33
N LEU A 403 10.08 3.14 9.99
CA LEU A 403 11.25 3.21 10.86
C LEU A 403 11.69 4.65 11.12
N TYR A 404 11.81 5.47 10.06
CA TYR A 404 12.15 6.88 10.19
C TYR A 404 11.17 7.61 11.11
N ALA A 405 9.86 7.48 10.83
CA ALA A 405 8.83 8.18 11.59
C ALA A 405 8.78 7.74 13.05
N GLY A 406 8.89 6.44 13.33
CA GLY A 406 8.90 5.90 14.69
C GLY A 406 10.12 6.32 15.49
N LEU A 407 11.32 6.26 14.90
CA LEU A 407 12.56 6.69 15.53
C LEU A 407 12.55 8.20 15.80
N ALA A 408 12.23 9.02 14.79
CA ALA A 408 12.26 10.46 14.93
C ALA A 408 11.19 10.98 15.90
N ALA A 409 10.01 10.35 15.94
CA ALA A 409 8.98 10.69 16.93
C ALA A 409 9.38 10.32 18.35
N GLY A 410 10.07 9.19 18.53
CA GLY A 410 10.58 8.76 19.84
C GLY A 410 11.72 9.62 20.37
N LEU A 411 12.55 10.19 19.48
CA LEU A 411 13.70 11.02 19.86
C LEU A 411 13.34 12.49 20.07
N VAL A 412 12.34 13.03 19.37
CA VAL A 412 12.00 14.45 19.38
C VAL A 412 10.56 14.66 19.81
N ALA A 413 9.59 14.43 18.93
CA ALA A 413 8.16 14.57 19.20
C ALA A 413 7.33 14.03 18.03
N LEU A 414 6.02 13.79 18.23
CA LEU A 414 5.12 13.24 17.21
C LEU A 414 4.96 14.15 15.98
N TRP A 415 5.06 15.48 16.14
CA TRP A 415 4.95 16.44 15.04
C TRP A 415 6.20 16.51 14.17
N PHE A 416 7.36 16.14 14.73
CA PHE A 416 8.65 16.35 14.07
C PHE A 416 8.82 15.52 12.79
N PRO A 417 8.57 14.20 12.75
CA PRO A 417 8.78 13.41 11.53
C PRO A 417 7.97 13.90 10.33
N PRO A 418 6.65 14.17 10.42
CA PRO A 418 5.91 14.64 9.26
C PRO A 418 6.29 16.07 8.89
N LEU A 419 6.54 16.97 9.85
CA LEU A 419 6.93 18.35 9.55
C LEU A 419 8.28 18.39 8.83
N PHE A 420 9.30 17.77 9.44
CA PHE A 420 10.66 17.74 8.89
C PHE A 420 10.70 16.95 7.58
N GLY A 421 10.08 15.77 7.55
CA GLY A 421 10.05 14.91 6.37
C GLY A 421 9.37 15.58 5.18
N GLY A 422 8.25 16.27 5.40
CA GLY A 422 7.58 17.03 4.35
C GLY A 422 8.43 18.18 3.80
N ILE A 423 9.15 18.88 4.66
CA ILE A 423 10.12 19.94 4.24
C ILE A 423 11.25 19.30 3.41
N VAL A 424 11.82 18.17 3.86
CA VAL A 424 12.87 17.45 3.12
C VAL A 424 12.37 17.06 1.73
N ILE A 425 11.14 16.54 1.61
CA ILE A 425 10.54 16.19 0.33
C ILE A 425 10.47 17.43 -0.57
N ILE A 426 9.87 18.53 -0.09
CA ILE A 426 9.71 19.75 -0.87
C ILE A 426 11.08 20.28 -1.36
N VAL A 427 12.05 20.40 -0.46
CA VAL A 427 13.40 20.89 -0.81
C VAL A 427 14.07 19.96 -1.83
N THR A 428 13.96 18.65 -1.64
CA THR A 428 14.51 17.65 -2.57
C THR A 428 13.85 17.75 -3.95
N MET A 429 12.53 17.92 -4.01
CA MET A 429 11.79 18.08 -5.27
C MET A 429 12.23 19.32 -6.04
N PHE A 430 12.36 20.45 -5.37
CA PHE A 430 12.88 21.68 -5.99
C PHE A 430 14.33 21.51 -6.46
N THR A 431 15.16 20.84 -5.66
CA THR A 431 16.57 20.55 -6.02
C THR A 431 16.65 19.66 -7.25
N ILE A 432 15.89 18.57 -7.30
CA ILE A 432 15.85 17.67 -8.45
C ILE A 432 15.38 18.43 -9.70
N LEU A 433 14.32 19.22 -9.61
CA LEU A 433 13.83 20.01 -10.74
C LEU A 433 14.84 21.04 -11.23
N ARG A 434 15.66 21.60 -10.32
CA ARG A 434 16.68 22.59 -10.66
C ARG A 434 17.89 21.98 -11.37
N PHE A 435 18.30 20.77 -10.96
CA PHE A 435 19.55 20.17 -11.42
C PHE A 435 19.36 19.04 -12.46
N SER A 436 18.19 18.38 -12.53
CA SER A 436 17.92 17.36 -13.55
C SER A 436 17.32 17.98 -14.80
N SER A 437 18.14 18.07 -15.86
CA SER A 437 17.68 18.46 -17.21
C SER A 437 16.73 17.41 -17.79
N GLU A 438 16.99 16.14 -17.54
CA GLU A 438 16.26 15.00 -18.10
C GLU A 438 14.78 15.00 -17.70
N LEU A 439 14.48 15.24 -16.42
CA LEU A 439 13.08 15.34 -15.95
C LEU A 439 12.40 16.62 -16.46
N ARG A 440 13.14 17.73 -16.54
CA ARG A 440 12.60 19.01 -16.97
C ARG A 440 12.25 19.04 -18.46
N THR A 441 13.06 18.37 -19.29
CA THR A 441 12.88 18.33 -20.75
C THR A 441 12.05 17.15 -21.24
N TYR A 442 11.73 16.19 -20.35
CA TYR A 442 10.92 15.04 -20.72
C TYR A 442 9.50 15.46 -21.14
N ASP A 443 9.21 15.26 -22.42
CA ASP A 443 7.87 15.45 -23.01
C ASP A 443 7.41 14.12 -23.63
N ALA A 444 6.25 13.63 -23.20
CA ALA A 444 5.72 12.34 -23.66
C ALA A 444 5.44 12.32 -25.18
N ARG A 445 5.13 13.47 -25.80
CA ARG A 445 4.87 13.58 -27.25
C ARG A 445 6.08 13.27 -28.11
N THR A 446 7.28 13.61 -27.65
CA THR A 446 8.51 13.35 -28.41
C THR A 446 8.86 11.87 -28.48
N MET A 447 8.29 11.02 -27.60
CA MET A 447 8.51 9.58 -27.60
C MET A 447 7.46 8.81 -28.42
N THR A 448 6.27 9.39 -28.62
CA THR A 448 5.18 8.77 -29.41
C THR A 448 5.21 9.15 -30.89
N GLY A 449 6.13 10.04 -31.30
CA GLY A 449 6.27 10.44 -32.71
C GLY A 449 5.17 11.37 -33.23
N GLU A 450 4.41 12.00 -32.30
CA GLU A 450 3.42 13.04 -32.60
C GLU A 450 4.03 14.45 -32.58
#